data_417ff9cf073874403a039f127fd8504e
#
_entry.id   417ff9cf073874403a039f127fd8504e
#
_cell.length_a   1.000
_cell.length_b   1.000
_cell.length_c   1.000
_cell.angle_alpha   90.00
_cell.angle_beta   90.00
_cell.angle_gamma   90.00
#
_symmetry.space_group_name_H-M   'P 1'
#
loop_
_entity.id
_entity.type
_entity.pdbx_description
1 polymer ?
#
loop_
_entity_poly.entity_id
_entity_poly.type
_entity_poly.pdbx_seq_one_letter_code
_entity_poly.pdbx_strand_id
1 'polypeptide(L)'
;MDKQWQTITGKQVGDSYFQVQHPSGLTILLYPKENSSTTYAILGTRYGSIDNRFQRSDEPAPEEVPEGIAHYLEHKLFESEDGDAFDRFSKTGASANAFTSFETTCYLFSCTDALYQSLEILLDFVQAPYFTEETVQKEQGIIGQEIKMYDDDPQWRVMFNYLKAMYHSHPIREDIAGTVESIAKITPDLLYRCYNTFYNLGNMVLALAGNFDTEKVLEVCDRMLKPAGSVTVNRVFLPEPNEIVEPYVEKGLSVVLPMFQFGFKEPDADKPRSERDVAAMEVLLETLASDASPLFRQLMDRDLINESSFSYEYFEGSGFATVMFSGESKDPHAVAEAILKEAERYRREGIPKEAFERSKRALYGEIVSALNSTASIANGLVNMHLKGRELFTYIDSMADLTLEDVTRQLEKVFQKERSVLSVVLPLQ
;
A
#
# COMPACT_ATOMS: atom_id res chain seq x y z
N MET A 1 20.67 6.84 26.32
CA MET A 1 21.22 7.19 25.00
C MET A 1 20.45 8.40 24.50
N ASP A 2 21.14 9.42 23.98
CA ASP A 2 20.47 10.61 23.50
C ASP A 2 19.60 10.26 22.26
N LYS A 3 18.35 10.70 22.25
CA LYS A 3 17.45 10.56 21.10
C LYS A 3 18.01 11.41 19.96
N GLN A 4 18.19 10.82 18.79
CA GLN A 4 18.58 11.58 17.60
C GLN A 4 17.32 12.21 17.01
N TRP A 5 17.22 13.53 17.13
CA TRP A 5 16.17 14.32 16.48
C TRP A 5 16.69 14.88 15.16
N GLN A 6 15.89 14.70 14.13
CA GLN A 6 16.11 15.33 12.84
C GLN A 6 14.85 16.08 12.42
N THR A 7 14.98 17.36 12.11
CA THR A 7 13.90 18.12 11.45
C THR A 7 14.01 17.92 9.96
N ILE A 8 12.95 17.37 9.36
CA ILE A 8 12.82 17.23 7.91
C ILE A 8 11.94 18.36 7.41
N THR A 9 12.43 19.16 6.48
CA THR A 9 11.70 20.32 5.94
C THR A 9 11.56 20.20 4.44
N GLY A 10 10.30 20.30 3.96
CA GLY A 10 9.98 20.35 2.54
C GLY A 10 10.36 21.70 1.93
N LYS A 11 11.19 21.69 0.89
CA LYS A 11 11.66 22.93 0.25
C LYS A 11 10.54 23.67 -0.45
N GLN A 12 9.62 22.94 -1.07
CA GLN A 12 8.53 23.51 -1.87
C GLN A 12 7.33 23.91 -1.01
N VAL A 13 7.01 23.09 0.01
CA VAL A 13 5.81 23.29 0.83
C VAL A 13 6.06 24.15 2.07
N GLY A 14 7.34 24.28 2.51
CA GLY A 14 7.71 25.08 3.69
C GLY A 14 7.26 24.47 5.03
N ASP A 15 6.75 23.26 5.02
CA ASP A 15 6.31 22.50 6.18
C ASP A 15 7.43 21.61 6.73
N SER A 16 7.31 21.14 7.97
CA SER A 16 8.34 20.32 8.61
C SER A 16 7.72 19.26 9.51
N TYR A 17 8.39 18.12 9.62
CA TYR A 17 8.12 17.11 10.63
C TYR A 17 9.41 16.67 11.33
N PHE A 18 9.26 16.02 12.46
CA PHE A 18 10.37 15.49 13.23
C PHE A 18 10.52 13.99 13.01
N GLN A 19 11.74 13.55 12.72
CA GLN A 19 12.10 12.14 12.75
C GLN A 19 12.95 11.88 13.97
N VAL A 20 12.56 10.91 14.77
CA VAL A 20 13.23 10.52 16.01
C VAL A 20 13.60 9.04 15.91
N GLN A 21 14.89 8.73 16.05
CA GLN A 21 15.32 7.36 16.23
C GLN A 21 15.30 7.02 17.71
N HIS A 22 14.29 6.23 18.13
CA HIS A 22 14.13 5.87 19.51
C HIS A 22 15.11 4.77 19.94
N PRO A 23 15.61 4.76 21.22
CA PRO A 23 16.54 3.74 21.71
C PRO A 23 16.04 2.29 21.62
N SER A 24 14.72 2.08 21.53
CA SER A 24 14.11 0.76 21.30
C SER A 24 14.32 0.21 19.89
N GLY A 25 14.81 1.03 18.96
CA GLY A 25 14.92 0.71 17.53
C GLY A 25 13.81 1.30 16.66
N LEU A 26 12.68 1.74 17.26
CA LEU A 26 11.55 2.31 16.52
C LEU A 26 11.90 3.67 15.92
N THR A 27 11.57 3.88 14.64
CA THR A 27 11.52 5.21 14.04
C THR A 27 10.19 5.87 14.37
N ILE A 28 10.22 7.11 14.86
CA ILE A 28 9.03 7.90 15.21
C ILE A 28 9.00 9.16 14.33
N LEU A 29 7.90 9.36 13.60
CA LEU A 29 7.68 10.49 12.70
C LEU A 29 6.55 11.35 13.28
N LEU A 30 6.87 12.60 13.63
CA LEU A 30 5.95 13.50 14.33
C LEU A 30 5.70 14.73 13.46
N TYR A 31 4.45 14.89 13.02
CA TYR A 31 4.00 16.05 12.22
C TYR A 31 3.00 16.89 13.03
N PRO A 32 3.48 17.83 13.88
CA PRO A 32 2.61 18.70 14.65
C PRO A 32 1.81 19.63 13.73
N LYS A 33 0.50 19.72 14.00
CA LYS A 33 -0.45 20.55 13.24
C LYS A 33 -1.41 21.22 14.23
N GLU A 34 -0.98 22.36 14.78
CA GLU A 34 -1.63 23.05 15.90
C GLU A 34 -3.13 23.37 15.67
N ASN A 35 -3.50 23.62 14.42
CA ASN A 35 -4.87 23.99 14.04
C ASN A 35 -5.77 22.79 13.71
N SER A 36 -5.28 21.55 13.90
CA SER A 36 -6.09 20.37 13.66
C SER A 36 -6.96 20.03 14.87
N SER A 37 -8.24 19.73 14.62
CA SER A 37 -9.16 19.24 15.64
C SER A 37 -9.02 17.72 15.89
N THR A 38 -8.33 17.01 14.99
CA THR A 38 -8.12 15.56 15.09
C THR A 38 -6.64 15.24 15.06
N THR A 39 -6.25 14.23 15.83
CA THR A 39 -4.93 13.61 15.76
C THR A 39 -5.08 12.19 15.23
N TYR A 40 -4.20 11.82 14.32
CA TYR A 40 -4.11 10.50 13.74
C TYR A 40 -2.76 9.88 14.09
N ALA A 41 -2.79 8.66 14.61
CA ALA A 41 -1.60 7.88 14.95
C ALA A 41 -1.65 6.53 14.22
N ILE A 42 -0.53 6.12 13.63
CA ILE A 42 -0.40 4.87 12.91
C ILE A 42 0.95 4.23 13.21
N LEU A 43 0.92 2.96 13.58
CA LEU A 43 2.09 2.10 13.81
C LEU A 43 2.12 1.04 12.71
N GLY A 44 3.10 1.12 11.81
CA GLY A 44 3.26 0.19 10.70
C GLY A 44 4.46 -0.72 10.87
N THR A 45 4.31 -1.97 10.46
CA THR A 45 5.42 -2.91 10.30
C THR A 45 5.66 -3.20 8.81
N ARG A 46 6.92 -3.39 8.43
CA ARG A 46 7.30 -3.87 7.08
C ARG A 46 7.06 -5.36 6.99
N TYR A 47 5.79 -5.72 6.99
CA TYR A 47 5.30 -7.09 6.89
C TYR A 47 3.93 -7.11 6.22
N GLY A 48 3.79 -7.81 5.10
CA GLY A 48 2.55 -7.92 4.36
C GLY A 48 2.40 -9.27 3.68
N SER A 49 1.42 -9.43 2.80
CA SER A 49 1.11 -10.73 2.19
C SER A 49 2.21 -11.27 1.30
N ILE A 50 3.11 -10.43 0.76
CA ILE A 50 4.25 -10.88 -0.06
C ILE A 50 5.42 -11.41 0.77
N ASP A 51 5.38 -11.28 2.09
CA ASP A 51 6.43 -11.73 3.00
C ASP A 51 6.24 -13.21 3.42
N ASN A 52 5.73 -14.04 2.53
CA ASN A 52 5.54 -15.47 2.73
C ASN A 52 6.84 -16.28 2.58
N ARG A 53 7.91 -15.68 2.06
CA ARG A 53 9.27 -16.26 2.02
C ARG A 53 10.30 -15.22 2.41
N PHE A 54 11.00 -15.46 3.51
CA PHE A 54 11.93 -14.50 4.09
C PHE A 54 13.15 -15.20 4.70
N GLN A 55 14.22 -14.42 4.91
CA GLN A 55 15.41 -14.86 5.61
C GLN A 55 15.78 -13.88 6.73
N ARG A 56 15.90 -14.40 7.93
CA ARG A 56 16.43 -13.66 9.09
C ARG A 56 17.95 -13.61 9.04
N SER A 57 18.52 -12.49 9.51
CA SER A 57 19.98 -12.31 9.54
C SER A 57 20.73 -13.27 10.49
N ASP A 58 20.03 -13.86 11.45
CA ASP A 58 20.55 -14.83 12.42
C ASP A 58 20.33 -16.31 11.99
N GLU A 59 19.80 -16.55 10.79
CA GLU A 59 19.50 -17.89 10.28
C GLU A 59 20.18 -18.14 8.92
N PRO A 60 20.61 -19.40 8.65
CA PRO A 60 21.42 -19.72 7.47
C PRO A 60 20.60 -19.88 6.17
N ALA A 61 19.27 -20.05 6.24
CA ALA A 61 18.42 -20.34 5.10
C ALA A 61 17.09 -19.57 5.17
N PRO A 62 16.46 -19.28 4.01
CA PRO A 62 15.13 -18.71 3.98
C PRO A 62 14.08 -19.71 4.48
N GLU A 63 13.01 -19.17 5.04
CA GLU A 63 11.83 -19.88 5.52
C GLU A 63 10.62 -19.51 4.66
N GLU A 64 9.69 -20.46 4.48
CA GLU A 64 8.39 -20.23 3.84
C GLU A 64 7.27 -20.43 4.86
N VAL A 65 6.27 -19.56 4.79
CA VAL A 65 5.07 -19.60 5.64
C VAL A 65 3.80 -19.59 4.78
N PRO A 66 2.67 -20.08 5.30
CA PRO A 66 1.42 -20.09 4.56
C PRO A 66 0.98 -18.69 4.11
N GLU A 67 0.39 -18.61 2.92
CA GLU A 67 -0.27 -17.40 2.43
C GLU A 67 -1.41 -16.98 3.37
N GLY A 68 -1.60 -15.67 3.51
CA GLY A 68 -2.61 -15.10 4.41
C GLY A 68 -2.16 -14.92 5.86
N ILE A 69 -0.96 -15.41 6.24
CA ILE A 69 -0.51 -15.36 7.66
C ILE A 69 -0.30 -13.92 8.17
N ALA A 70 0.07 -12.97 7.30
CA ALA A 70 0.22 -11.57 7.70
C ALA A 70 -1.15 -10.95 8.09
N HIS A 71 -2.17 -11.17 7.27
CA HIS A 71 -3.54 -10.76 7.53
C HIS A 71 -4.13 -11.47 8.76
N TYR A 72 -3.87 -12.77 8.89
CA TYR A 72 -4.28 -13.55 10.05
C TYR A 72 -3.68 -12.98 11.35
N LEU A 73 -2.42 -12.60 11.31
CA LEU A 73 -1.73 -12.03 12.47
C LEU A 73 -2.27 -10.63 12.82
N GLU A 74 -2.69 -9.84 11.84
CA GLU A 74 -3.37 -8.56 12.06
C GLU A 74 -4.63 -8.76 12.91
N HIS A 75 -5.53 -9.67 12.52
CA HIS A 75 -6.74 -10.01 13.26
C HIS A 75 -6.41 -10.44 14.70
N LYS A 76 -5.42 -11.31 14.86
CA LYS A 76 -5.08 -11.89 16.15
C LYS A 76 -4.46 -10.93 17.15
N LEU A 77 -3.85 -9.84 16.72
CA LEU A 77 -3.22 -8.90 17.65
C LEU A 77 -4.22 -8.07 18.46
N PHE A 78 -5.45 -7.89 18.00
CA PHE A 78 -6.47 -7.20 18.78
C PHE A 78 -6.96 -7.98 19.99
N GLU A 79 -6.82 -9.30 19.97
CA GLU A 79 -7.24 -10.18 21.07
C GLU A 79 -6.12 -10.37 22.11
N SER A 80 -6.43 -10.21 23.37
CA SER A 80 -5.55 -10.46 24.50
C SER A 80 -6.22 -11.38 25.52
N GLU A 81 -5.46 -11.84 26.53
CA GLU A 81 -6.01 -12.61 27.63
C GLU A 81 -7.11 -11.85 28.42
N ASP A 82 -6.97 -10.53 28.50
CA ASP A 82 -7.86 -9.64 29.28
C ASP A 82 -9.01 -9.05 28.43
N GLY A 83 -9.12 -9.39 27.14
CA GLY A 83 -10.15 -8.89 26.23
C GLY A 83 -9.63 -8.28 24.92
N ASP A 84 -10.48 -7.49 24.27
CA ASP A 84 -10.21 -6.91 22.96
C ASP A 84 -9.67 -5.47 23.08
N ALA A 85 -8.71 -5.10 22.23
CA ALA A 85 -8.15 -3.75 22.18
C ALA A 85 -9.21 -2.70 21.77
N PHE A 86 -10.20 -3.06 20.94
CA PHE A 86 -11.30 -2.16 20.58
C PHE A 86 -12.13 -1.71 21.79
N ASP A 87 -12.33 -2.60 22.78
CA ASP A 87 -13.01 -2.24 24.02
C ASP A 87 -12.23 -1.21 24.85
N ARG A 88 -10.91 -1.24 24.73
CA ARG A 88 -10.03 -0.24 25.38
C ARG A 88 -10.13 1.10 24.69
N PHE A 89 -10.08 1.14 23.35
CA PHE A 89 -10.23 2.36 22.55
C PHE A 89 -11.61 3.00 22.73
N SER A 90 -12.67 2.21 22.84
CA SER A 90 -14.02 2.74 23.09
C SER A 90 -14.11 3.60 24.34
N LYS A 91 -13.29 3.31 25.38
CA LYS A 91 -13.24 4.09 26.63
C LYS A 91 -12.55 5.45 26.47
N THR A 92 -11.68 5.59 25.46
CA THR A 92 -11.01 6.87 25.14
C THR A 92 -11.77 7.69 24.10
N GLY A 93 -12.78 7.11 23.46
CA GLY A 93 -13.50 7.74 22.35
C GLY A 93 -12.70 7.77 21.04
N ALA A 94 -11.56 7.12 20.97
CA ALA A 94 -10.79 6.99 19.74
C ALA A 94 -11.40 5.96 18.81
N SER A 95 -11.34 6.23 17.50
CA SER A 95 -11.71 5.29 16.43
C SER A 95 -10.46 4.55 15.97
N ALA A 96 -10.37 3.27 16.31
CA ALA A 96 -9.25 2.40 15.95
C ALA A 96 -9.56 1.57 14.70
N ASN A 97 -8.52 1.21 13.94
CA ASN A 97 -8.59 0.32 12.80
C ASN A 97 -7.22 -0.35 12.57
N ALA A 98 -7.19 -1.35 11.69
CA ALA A 98 -5.96 -1.91 11.14
C ALA A 98 -6.17 -2.30 9.67
N PHE A 99 -5.09 -2.57 8.97
CA PHE A 99 -5.12 -3.15 7.64
C PHE A 99 -3.82 -3.88 7.33
N THR A 100 -3.94 -4.92 6.54
CA THR A 100 -2.82 -5.61 5.90
C THR A 100 -2.84 -5.34 4.41
N SER A 101 -1.70 -4.93 3.88
CA SER A 101 -1.47 -4.79 2.45
C SER A 101 -0.45 -5.83 1.94
N PHE A 102 -0.01 -5.67 0.71
CA PHE A 102 1.03 -6.55 0.16
C PHE A 102 2.37 -6.44 0.88
N GLU A 103 2.74 -5.25 1.38
CA GLU A 103 4.06 -4.98 1.95
C GLU A 103 4.06 -4.58 3.42
N THR A 104 2.91 -4.20 3.96
CA THR A 104 2.81 -3.59 5.29
C THR A 104 1.56 -4.04 6.02
N THR A 105 1.65 -4.16 7.34
CA THR A 105 0.51 -4.23 8.26
C THR A 105 0.56 -3.03 9.18
N CYS A 106 -0.56 -2.34 9.34
CA CYS A 106 -0.65 -1.11 10.11
C CYS A 106 -1.79 -1.16 11.10
N TYR A 107 -1.56 -0.61 12.29
CA TYR A 107 -2.52 -0.40 13.37
C TYR A 107 -2.63 1.08 13.63
N LEU A 108 -3.83 1.61 13.74
CA LEU A 108 -4.04 3.05 13.76
C LEU A 108 -5.23 3.44 14.63
N PHE A 109 -5.24 4.70 15.01
CA PHE A 109 -6.42 5.34 15.56
C PHE A 109 -6.51 6.82 15.18
N SER A 110 -7.72 7.36 15.19
CA SER A 110 -7.97 8.79 15.16
C SER A 110 -8.71 9.21 16.43
N CYS A 111 -8.39 10.39 16.96
CA CYS A 111 -9.04 10.92 18.15
C CYS A 111 -9.13 12.45 18.12
N THR A 112 -10.07 13.00 18.87
CA THR A 112 -10.19 14.43 19.15
C THR A 112 -9.75 14.75 20.60
N ASP A 113 -9.66 13.74 21.46
CA ASP A 113 -9.27 13.83 22.86
C ASP A 113 -8.56 12.54 23.28
N ALA A 114 -8.06 12.48 24.51
CA ALA A 114 -7.42 11.31 25.11
C ALA A 114 -6.30 10.67 24.25
N LEU A 115 -5.56 11.49 23.50
CA LEU A 115 -4.48 11.04 22.59
C LEU A 115 -3.46 10.13 23.30
N TYR A 116 -2.92 10.58 24.44
CA TYR A 116 -1.83 9.86 25.10
C TYR A 116 -2.27 8.51 25.64
N GLN A 117 -3.50 8.41 26.17
CA GLN A 117 -4.09 7.14 26.60
C GLN A 117 -4.34 6.21 25.42
N SER A 118 -4.83 6.74 24.29
CA SER A 118 -5.03 5.96 23.07
C SER A 118 -3.69 5.48 22.48
N LEU A 119 -2.65 6.31 22.56
CA LEU A 119 -1.30 5.93 22.14
C LEU A 119 -0.72 4.81 23.04
N GLU A 120 -0.95 4.87 24.36
CA GLU A 120 -0.58 3.78 25.28
C GLU A 120 -1.27 2.47 24.89
N ILE A 121 -2.56 2.51 24.55
CA ILE A 121 -3.30 1.31 24.09
C ILE A 121 -2.68 0.75 22.81
N LEU A 122 -2.41 1.61 21.81
CA LEU A 122 -1.79 1.19 20.55
C LEU A 122 -0.45 0.51 20.77
N LEU A 123 0.44 1.15 21.53
CA LEU A 123 1.78 0.63 21.79
C LEU A 123 1.78 -0.62 22.68
N ASP A 124 0.77 -0.77 23.54
CA ASP A 124 0.65 -1.93 24.43
C ASP A 124 0.21 -3.18 23.67
N PHE A 125 -0.96 -3.13 22.98
CA PHE A 125 -1.51 -4.34 22.37
C PHE A 125 -0.66 -4.86 21.22
N VAL A 126 -0.04 -3.98 20.42
CA VAL A 126 0.84 -4.43 19.34
C VAL A 126 2.11 -5.13 19.85
N GLN A 127 2.53 -4.87 21.10
CA GLN A 127 3.67 -5.51 21.75
C GLN A 127 3.30 -6.67 22.70
N ALA A 128 2.02 -7.08 22.73
CA ALA A 128 1.51 -8.11 23.65
C ALA A 128 0.76 -9.22 22.89
N PRO A 129 1.43 -10.00 22.04
CA PRO A 129 0.79 -11.06 21.26
C PRO A 129 0.22 -12.16 22.17
N TYR A 130 -0.99 -12.61 21.86
CA TYR A 130 -1.67 -13.69 22.58
C TYR A 130 -2.30 -14.67 21.59
N PHE A 131 -1.63 -15.80 21.35
CA PHE A 131 -2.06 -16.80 20.39
C PHE A 131 -2.15 -18.16 21.08
N THR A 132 -3.36 -18.73 21.16
CA THR A 132 -3.63 -20.07 21.67
C THR A 132 -4.28 -20.92 20.58
N GLU A 133 -4.22 -22.24 20.69
CA GLU A 133 -4.89 -23.14 19.75
C GLU A 133 -6.39 -22.80 19.60
N GLU A 134 -7.08 -22.53 20.72
CA GLU A 134 -8.50 -22.21 20.72
C GLU A 134 -8.79 -20.90 19.98
N THR A 135 -8.03 -19.83 20.26
CA THR A 135 -8.26 -18.52 19.67
C THR A 135 -7.87 -18.49 18.19
N VAL A 136 -6.81 -19.23 17.80
CA VAL A 136 -6.40 -19.37 16.41
C VAL A 136 -7.47 -20.17 15.62
N GLN A 137 -7.96 -21.28 16.14
CA GLN A 137 -8.99 -22.07 15.45
C GLN A 137 -10.31 -21.28 15.29
N LYS A 138 -10.70 -20.47 16.26
CA LYS A 138 -11.87 -19.59 16.18
C LYS A 138 -11.70 -18.58 15.03
N GLU A 139 -10.55 -17.90 14.98
CA GLU A 139 -10.26 -16.87 13.97
C GLU A 139 -10.18 -17.45 12.55
N GLN A 140 -9.67 -18.67 12.41
CA GLN A 140 -9.65 -19.40 11.12
C GLN A 140 -11.05 -19.50 10.51
N GLY A 141 -12.09 -19.70 11.33
CA GLY A 141 -13.49 -19.73 10.86
C GLY A 141 -13.96 -18.36 10.37
N ILE A 142 -13.57 -17.28 11.03
CA ILE A 142 -13.94 -15.90 10.68
C ILE A 142 -13.25 -15.50 9.36
N ILE A 143 -11.95 -15.65 9.27
CA ILE A 143 -11.17 -15.33 8.06
C ILE A 143 -11.61 -16.21 6.88
N GLY A 144 -11.96 -17.49 7.13
CA GLY A 144 -12.50 -18.37 6.10
C GLY A 144 -13.84 -17.90 5.50
N GLN A 145 -14.67 -17.17 6.26
CA GLN A 145 -15.88 -16.52 5.71
C GLN A 145 -15.53 -15.25 4.94
N GLU A 146 -14.56 -14.48 5.41
CA GLU A 146 -14.06 -13.29 4.72
C GLU A 146 -13.44 -13.64 3.36
N ILE A 147 -12.63 -14.69 3.27
CA ILE A 147 -12.08 -15.18 2.00
C ILE A 147 -13.21 -15.51 1.00
N LYS A 148 -14.28 -16.18 1.46
CA LYS A 148 -15.43 -16.47 0.58
C LYS A 148 -16.14 -15.20 0.11
N MET A 149 -16.22 -14.18 0.95
CA MET A 149 -16.77 -12.88 0.55
C MET A 149 -15.93 -12.23 -0.54
N TYR A 150 -14.59 -12.25 -0.43
CA TYR A 150 -13.68 -11.77 -1.47
C TYR A 150 -13.75 -12.59 -2.76
N ASP A 151 -14.00 -13.90 -2.66
CA ASP A 151 -14.20 -14.76 -3.84
C ASP A 151 -15.42 -14.37 -4.68
N ASP A 152 -16.43 -13.79 -4.05
CA ASP A 152 -17.65 -13.30 -4.68
C ASP A 152 -17.59 -11.81 -5.07
N ASP A 153 -16.55 -11.08 -4.66
CA ASP A 153 -16.35 -9.67 -5.01
C ASP A 153 -15.76 -9.51 -6.42
N PRO A 154 -16.48 -8.88 -7.37
CA PRO A 154 -16.01 -8.75 -8.74
C PRO A 154 -14.79 -7.84 -8.88
N GLN A 155 -14.64 -6.77 -8.06
CA GLN A 155 -13.47 -5.87 -8.11
C GLN A 155 -12.23 -6.60 -7.64
N TRP A 156 -12.36 -7.35 -6.54
CA TRP A 156 -11.28 -8.19 -6.02
C TRP A 156 -10.85 -9.24 -7.03
N ARG A 157 -11.82 -9.92 -7.64
CA ARG A 157 -11.55 -10.98 -8.64
C ARG A 157 -10.90 -10.46 -9.91
N VAL A 158 -11.35 -9.34 -10.46
CA VAL A 158 -10.74 -8.77 -11.67
C VAL A 158 -9.28 -8.36 -11.43
N MET A 159 -8.97 -7.82 -10.23
CA MET A 159 -7.61 -7.44 -9.83
C MET A 159 -6.70 -8.66 -9.66
N PHE A 160 -7.12 -9.68 -8.87
CA PHE A 160 -6.27 -10.85 -8.65
C PHE A 160 -6.13 -11.74 -9.89
N ASN A 161 -7.15 -11.83 -10.74
CA ASN A 161 -7.01 -12.48 -12.05
C ASN A 161 -5.97 -11.75 -12.92
N TYR A 162 -5.99 -10.42 -12.92
CA TYR A 162 -4.99 -9.60 -13.61
C TYR A 162 -3.58 -9.86 -13.08
N LEU A 163 -3.38 -9.84 -11.77
CA LEU A 163 -2.07 -10.08 -11.16
C LEU A 163 -1.55 -11.50 -11.45
N LYS A 164 -2.43 -12.52 -11.44
CA LYS A 164 -2.09 -13.90 -11.80
C LYS A 164 -1.72 -14.06 -13.27
N ALA A 165 -2.38 -13.33 -14.17
CA ALA A 165 -2.05 -13.31 -15.59
C ALA A 165 -0.76 -12.51 -15.88
N MET A 166 -0.37 -11.61 -14.99
CA MET A 166 0.81 -10.74 -15.15
C MET A 166 2.10 -11.33 -14.58
N TYR A 167 2.04 -11.97 -13.40
CA TYR A 167 3.22 -12.44 -12.67
C TYR A 167 3.30 -13.97 -12.63
N HIS A 168 4.51 -14.50 -12.86
CA HIS A 168 4.77 -15.95 -12.83
C HIS A 168 4.98 -16.48 -11.42
N SER A 169 5.87 -15.84 -10.67
CA SER A 169 6.39 -16.37 -9.40
C SER A 169 6.28 -15.36 -8.24
N HIS A 170 6.10 -14.08 -8.55
CA HIS A 170 6.05 -13.06 -7.49
C HIS A 170 4.78 -13.22 -6.64
N PRO A 171 4.90 -13.19 -5.28
CA PRO A 171 3.76 -13.42 -4.39
C PRO A 171 2.66 -12.33 -4.44
N ILE A 172 2.87 -11.23 -5.16
CA ILE A 172 1.84 -10.22 -5.46
C ILE A 172 0.59 -10.82 -6.15
N ARG A 173 0.76 -11.97 -6.80
CA ARG A 173 -0.31 -12.69 -7.48
C ARG A 173 -1.25 -13.44 -6.54
N GLU A 174 -0.85 -13.64 -5.28
CA GLU A 174 -1.63 -14.35 -4.28
C GLU A 174 -2.48 -13.38 -3.45
N ASP A 175 -3.64 -13.86 -3.03
CA ASP A 175 -4.60 -13.06 -2.25
C ASP A 175 -4.02 -12.66 -0.89
N ILE A 176 -4.28 -11.43 -0.45
CA ILE A 176 -3.79 -10.91 0.83
C ILE A 176 -4.28 -11.77 2.01
N ALA A 177 -5.53 -12.21 1.95
CA ALA A 177 -6.14 -13.07 2.95
C ALA A 177 -5.71 -14.55 2.82
N GLY A 178 -5.01 -14.90 1.73
CA GLY A 178 -4.68 -16.28 1.39
C GLY A 178 -5.88 -17.07 0.88
N THR A 179 -5.86 -18.38 1.09
CA THR A 179 -6.95 -19.31 0.76
C THR A 179 -7.40 -20.05 2.01
N VAL A 180 -8.59 -20.65 1.98
CA VAL A 180 -9.09 -21.50 3.09
C VAL A 180 -8.09 -22.63 3.39
N GLU A 181 -7.45 -23.18 2.35
CA GLU A 181 -6.45 -24.26 2.48
C GLU A 181 -5.11 -23.76 3.04
N SER A 182 -4.69 -22.54 2.72
CA SER A 182 -3.44 -21.96 3.24
C SER A 182 -3.59 -21.57 4.70
N ILE A 183 -4.68 -20.89 5.08
CA ILE A 183 -4.91 -20.47 6.46
C ILE A 183 -5.16 -21.66 7.41
N ALA A 184 -5.64 -22.80 6.89
CA ALA A 184 -5.80 -24.03 7.67
C ALA A 184 -4.46 -24.61 8.21
N LYS A 185 -3.33 -24.18 7.66
CA LYS A 185 -1.97 -24.58 8.09
C LYS A 185 -1.38 -23.66 9.14
N ILE A 186 -2.04 -22.53 9.45
CA ILE A 186 -1.56 -21.54 10.39
C ILE A 186 -1.77 -22.06 11.83
N THR A 187 -0.70 -22.05 12.59
CA THR A 187 -0.66 -22.48 14.00
C THR A 187 -0.20 -21.34 14.90
N PRO A 188 -0.46 -21.40 16.24
CA PRO A 188 0.09 -20.45 17.19
C PRO A 188 1.61 -20.28 17.06
N ASP A 189 2.35 -21.38 16.87
CA ASP A 189 3.81 -21.34 16.74
C ASP A 189 4.25 -20.55 15.49
N LEU A 190 3.57 -20.72 14.35
CA LEU A 190 3.83 -19.96 13.14
C LEU A 190 3.50 -18.47 13.31
N LEU A 191 2.40 -18.15 14.01
CA LEU A 191 2.04 -16.76 14.32
C LEU A 191 3.09 -16.11 15.21
N TYR A 192 3.51 -16.78 16.30
CA TYR A 192 4.61 -16.30 17.15
C TYR A 192 5.91 -16.17 16.37
N ARG A 193 6.20 -17.11 15.47
CA ARG A 193 7.38 -17.05 14.61
C ARG A 193 7.39 -15.81 13.73
N CYS A 194 6.30 -15.53 13.01
CA CYS A 194 6.16 -14.34 12.18
C CYS A 194 6.15 -13.05 13.03
N TYR A 195 5.45 -13.04 14.15
CA TYR A 195 5.42 -11.91 15.05
C TYR A 195 6.85 -11.54 15.54
N ASN A 196 7.58 -12.51 16.09
CA ASN A 196 8.94 -12.30 16.60
C ASN A 196 9.94 -11.91 15.49
N THR A 197 9.61 -12.19 14.23
CA THR A 197 10.42 -11.84 13.06
C THR A 197 10.15 -10.41 12.61
N PHE A 198 8.88 -10.06 12.37
CA PHE A 198 8.51 -8.83 11.68
C PHE A 198 8.05 -7.69 12.60
N TYR A 199 7.55 -8.00 13.80
CA TYR A 199 7.15 -6.98 14.79
C TYR A 199 8.29 -6.56 15.70
N ASN A 200 9.49 -6.61 15.16
CA ASN A 200 10.68 -6.02 15.75
C ASN A 200 10.63 -4.50 15.56
N LEU A 201 10.78 -3.72 16.62
CA LEU A 201 10.67 -2.26 16.58
C LEU A 201 11.62 -1.60 15.56
N GLY A 202 12.76 -2.24 15.25
CA GLY A 202 13.67 -1.80 14.17
C GLY A 202 13.12 -2.00 12.76
N ASN A 203 12.05 -2.82 12.58
CA ASN A 203 11.33 -3.05 11.33
C ASN A 203 10.00 -2.26 11.27
N MET A 204 9.74 -1.41 12.27
CA MET A 204 8.49 -0.69 12.44
C MET A 204 8.68 0.82 12.43
N VAL A 205 7.60 1.54 12.18
CA VAL A 205 7.56 2.99 12.22
C VAL A 205 6.25 3.46 12.87
N LEU A 206 6.35 4.44 13.75
CA LEU A 206 5.20 5.15 14.33
C LEU A 206 5.11 6.54 13.71
N ALA A 207 3.97 6.90 13.14
CA ALA A 207 3.73 8.27 12.70
C ALA A 207 2.52 8.89 13.41
N LEU A 208 2.65 10.15 13.79
CA LEU A 208 1.56 10.97 14.33
C LEU A 208 1.45 12.27 13.52
N ALA A 209 0.23 12.64 13.19
CA ALA A 209 -0.08 13.95 12.63
C ALA A 209 -1.28 14.56 13.37
N GLY A 210 -1.17 15.83 13.76
CA GLY A 210 -2.24 16.53 14.48
C GLY A 210 -1.76 17.50 15.55
N ASN A 211 -2.66 17.88 16.44
CA ASN A 211 -2.35 18.80 17.54
C ASN A 211 -1.92 17.99 18.79
N PHE A 212 -0.63 18.00 19.06
CA PHE A 212 -0.05 17.31 20.22
C PHE A 212 1.28 17.95 20.66
N ASP A 213 1.63 17.68 21.90
CA ASP A 213 2.92 18.00 22.47
C ASP A 213 3.91 16.83 22.15
N THR A 214 4.94 17.14 21.39
CA THR A 214 5.94 16.15 20.92
C THR A 214 6.70 15.52 22.09
N GLU A 215 7.04 16.28 23.13
CA GLU A 215 7.73 15.74 24.31
C GLU A 215 6.86 14.73 25.05
N LYS A 216 5.57 15.00 25.22
CA LYS A 216 4.64 14.06 25.85
C LYS A 216 4.44 12.80 25.04
N VAL A 217 4.40 12.88 23.70
CA VAL A 217 4.36 11.69 22.85
C VAL A 217 5.59 10.83 23.08
N LEU A 218 6.77 11.44 23.15
CA LEU A 218 8.02 10.71 23.41
C LEU A 218 8.11 10.16 24.84
N GLU A 219 7.55 10.85 25.84
CA GLU A 219 7.41 10.31 27.20
C GLU A 219 6.56 9.04 27.24
N VAL A 220 5.46 9.01 26.47
CA VAL A 220 4.65 7.80 26.32
C VAL A 220 5.47 6.69 25.65
N CYS A 221 6.18 7.00 24.56
CA CYS A 221 7.04 6.03 23.88
C CYS A 221 8.13 5.48 24.81
N ASP A 222 8.83 6.34 25.58
CA ASP A 222 9.85 5.92 26.55
C ASP A 222 9.32 4.93 27.59
N ARG A 223 8.08 5.12 28.01
CA ARG A 223 7.44 4.26 29.02
C ARG A 223 6.92 2.95 28.44
N MET A 224 6.38 2.98 27.24
CA MET A 224 5.63 1.86 26.65
C MET A 224 6.48 0.94 25.75
N LEU A 225 7.51 1.47 25.09
CA LEU A 225 8.30 0.69 24.13
C LEU A 225 9.27 -0.24 24.85
N LYS A 226 9.18 -1.52 24.53
CA LYS A 226 10.09 -2.56 25.03
C LYS A 226 11.32 -2.63 24.12
N PRO A 227 12.53 -2.80 24.67
CA PRO A 227 13.72 -3.00 23.82
C PRO A 227 13.54 -4.25 22.94
N ALA A 228 13.76 -4.09 21.64
CA ALA A 228 13.70 -5.19 20.70
C ALA A 228 15.10 -5.74 20.39
N GLY A 229 15.16 -7.00 19.99
CA GLY A 229 16.37 -7.58 19.40
C GLY A 229 16.64 -6.99 18.01
N SER A 230 17.90 -7.00 17.57
CA SER A 230 18.32 -6.48 16.27
C SER A 230 18.34 -7.59 15.20
N VAL A 231 17.18 -8.10 14.81
CA VAL A 231 17.09 -9.03 13.67
C VAL A 231 16.72 -8.25 12.43
N THR A 232 17.53 -8.36 11.38
CA THR A 232 17.17 -7.86 10.04
C THR A 232 16.49 -8.97 9.27
N VAL A 233 15.42 -8.62 8.52
CA VAL A 233 14.66 -9.55 7.69
C VAL A 233 14.77 -9.14 6.25
N ASN A 234 15.15 -10.09 5.40
CA ASN A 234 15.21 -9.91 3.96
C ASN A 234 14.07 -10.69 3.29
N ARG A 235 13.32 -10.03 2.42
CA ARG A 235 12.38 -10.67 1.49
C ARG A 235 13.14 -11.53 0.50
N VAL A 236 12.65 -12.72 0.23
CA VAL A 236 13.30 -13.66 -0.70
C VAL A 236 12.31 -14.03 -1.79
N PHE A 237 12.40 -13.35 -2.94
CA PHE A 237 11.56 -13.66 -4.08
C PHE A 237 12.21 -14.70 -5.01
N LEU A 238 11.39 -15.52 -5.64
CA LEU A 238 11.82 -16.30 -6.79
C LEU A 238 12.09 -15.39 -7.98
N PRO A 239 12.96 -15.75 -8.93
CA PRO A 239 13.17 -14.98 -10.14
C PRO A 239 11.85 -14.76 -10.88
N GLU A 240 11.54 -13.49 -11.15
CA GLU A 240 10.34 -13.09 -11.88
C GLU A 240 10.74 -12.61 -13.28
N PRO A 241 10.26 -13.26 -14.37
CA PRO A 241 10.58 -12.84 -15.74
C PRO A 241 9.87 -11.54 -16.10
N ASN A 242 10.41 -10.82 -17.09
CA ASN A 242 9.78 -9.60 -17.61
C ASN A 242 8.51 -9.89 -18.46
N GLU A 243 8.36 -11.12 -18.94
CA GLU A 243 7.21 -11.59 -19.70
C GLU A 243 6.00 -11.73 -18.78
N ILE A 244 4.83 -11.62 -19.37
CA ILE A 244 3.54 -11.92 -18.72
C ILE A 244 3.19 -13.40 -18.85
N VAL A 245 2.30 -13.91 -17.98
CA VAL A 245 1.80 -15.30 -18.07
C VAL A 245 0.86 -15.45 -19.26
N GLU A 246 -0.13 -14.57 -19.35
CA GLU A 246 -1.12 -14.57 -20.44
C GLU A 246 -1.69 -13.16 -20.68
N PRO A 247 -2.00 -12.79 -21.93
CA PRO A 247 -2.43 -11.43 -22.26
C PRO A 247 -3.91 -11.15 -21.95
N TYR A 248 -4.71 -12.19 -21.73
CA TYR A 248 -6.15 -12.09 -21.51
C TYR A 248 -6.66 -13.15 -20.55
N VAL A 249 -7.51 -12.74 -19.62
CA VAL A 249 -8.22 -13.63 -18.70
C VAL A 249 -9.63 -13.12 -18.48
N GLU A 250 -10.62 -14.02 -18.44
CA GLU A 250 -12.00 -13.68 -18.15
C GLU A 250 -12.65 -14.62 -17.14
N LYS A 251 -13.63 -14.11 -16.38
CA LYS A 251 -14.43 -14.88 -15.43
C LYS A 251 -15.85 -14.36 -15.38
N GLY A 252 -16.87 -15.25 -15.35
CA GLY A 252 -18.27 -14.88 -15.10
C GLY A 252 -18.54 -14.70 -13.61
N LEU A 253 -19.15 -13.57 -13.24
CA LEU A 253 -19.67 -13.29 -11.89
C LEU A 253 -20.99 -12.51 -11.98
N SER A 254 -21.64 -12.29 -10.83
CA SER A 254 -22.88 -11.53 -10.74
C SER A 254 -22.64 -10.03 -10.86
N VAL A 255 -22.46 -9.54 -12.08
CA VAL A 255 -22.28 -8.12 -12.41
C VAL A 255 -23.30 -7.69 -13.46
N VAL A 256 -23.62 -6.40 -13.53
CA VAL A 256 -24.53 -5.83 -14.53
C VAL A 256 -23.81 -5.48 -15.82
N LEU A 257 -22.64 -4.86 -15.68
CA LEU A 257 -21.74 -4.51 -16.77
C LEU A 257 -20.41 -5.24 -16.59
N PRO A 258 -19.72 -5.58 -17.69
CA PRO A 258 -18.37 -6.11 -17.57
C PRO A 258 -17.47 -5.15 -16.82
N MET A 259 -16.70 -5.69 -15.87
CA MET A 259 -15.64 -4.98 -15.16
C MET A 259 -14.30 -5.37 -15.76
N PHE A 260 -13.37 -4.43 -15.84
CA PHE A 260 -12.06 -4.69 -16.42
C PHE A 260 -10.92 -4.14 -15.56
N GLN A 261 -9.79 -4.82 -15.67
CA GLN A 261 -8.47 -4.37 -15.26
C GLN A 261 -7.53 -4.55 -16.46
N PHE A 262 -6.99 -3.45 -16.98
CA PHE A 262 -6.03 -3.46 -18.09
C PHE A 262 -4.75 -2.78 -17.65
N GLY A 263 -3.59 -3.28 -18.08
CA GLY A 263 -2.37 -2.59 -17.74
C GLY A 263 -1.10 -3.25 -18.25
N PHE A 264 0.06 -2.76 -17.75
CA PHE A 264 1.37 -3.09 -18.30
C PHE A 264 2.33 -3.49 -17.19
N LYS A 265 3.00 -4.62 -17.34
CA LYS A 265 4.11 -5.03 -16.46
C LYS A 265 5.33 -4.17 -16.71
N GLU A 266 5.86 -3.53 -15.68
CA GLU A 266 7.13 -2.83 -15.77
C GLU A 266 8.29 -3.85 -15.78
N PRO A 267 9.24 -3.73 -16.71
CA PRO A 267 10.43 -4.59 -16.72
C PRO A 267 11.39 -4.23 -15.60
N ASP A 268 12.20 -5.20 -15.19
CA ASP A 268 13.24 -5.02 -14.17
C ASP A 268 12.69 -4.50 -12.85
N ALA A 269 11.53 -5.00 -12.45
CA ALA A 269 10.82 -4.55 -11.25
C ALA A 269 11.53 -4.90 -9.93
N ASP A 270 12.57 -5.71 -9.97
CA ASP A 270 13.48 -6.02 -8.88
C ASP A 270 14.43 -4.86 -8.52
N LYS A 271 14.60 -3.89 -9.43
CA LYS A 271 15.47 -2.72 -9.20
C LYS A 271 14.74 -1.64 -8.40
N PRO A 272 15.43 -0.98 -7.44
CA PRO A 272 14.86 0.15 -6.70
C PRO A 272 14.40 1.28 -7.65
N ARG A 273 13.28 1.89 -7.32
CA ARG A 273 12.73 3.08 -8.03
C ARG A 273 12.94 4.31 -7.18
N SER A 274 13.43 5.37 -7.82
CA SER A 274 13.53 6.68 -7.18
C SER A 274 12.15 7.33 -7.03
N GLU A 275 12.01 8.25 -6.09
CA GLU A 275 10.82 9.10 -5.95
C GLU A 275 10.49 9.81 -7.26
N ARG A 276 11.55 10.22 -8.02
CA ARG A 276 11.41 10.86 -9.32
C ARG A 276 10.81 9.93 -10.38
N ASP A 277 11.17 8.64 -10.39
CA ASP A 277 10.60 7.67 -11.34
C ASP A 277 9.11 7.41 -11.04
N VAL A 278 8.76 7.31 -9.75
CA VAL A 278 7.37 7.14 -9.32
C VAL A 278 6.53 8.36 -9.70
N ALA A 279 6.99 9.55 -9.32
CA ALA A 279 6.31 10.81 -9.65
C ALA A 279 6.16 11.00 -11.18
N ALA A 280 7.18 10.61 -11.97
CA ALA A 280 7.13 10.69 -13.44
C ALA A 280 6.06 9.75 -14.03
N MET A 281 5.89 8.55 -13.46
CA MET A 281 4.86 7.62 -13.88
C MET A 281 3.45 8.13 -13.54
N GLU A 282 3.26 8.67 -12.34
CA GLU A 282 1.98 9.26 -11.93
C GLU A 282 1.58 10.44 -12.82
N VAL A 283 2.53 11.34 -13.13
CA VAL A 283 2.27 12.44 -14.08
C VAL A 283 1.99 11.93 -15.49
N LEU A 284 2.63 10.84 -15.92
CA LEU A 284 2.31 10.20 -17.19
C LEU A 284 0.87 9.70 -17.22
N LEU A 285 0.45 9.00 -16.18
CA LEU A 285 -0.91 8.46 -16.07
C LEU A 285 -1.96 9.57 -16.03
N GLU A 286 -1.73 10.60 -15.23
CA GLU A 286 -2.57 11.80 -15.18
C GLU A 286 -2.66 12.48 -16.56
N THR A 287 -1.54 12.57 -17.30
CA THR A 287 -1.51 13.17 -18.63
C THR A 287 -2.26 12.32 -19.66
N LEU A 288 -2.18 10.99 -19.52
CA LEU A 288 -2.75 10.04 -20.46
C LEU A 288 -4.26 9.85 -20.25
N ALA A 289 -4.70 9.76 -19.00
CA ALA A 289 -5.99 9.16 -18.67
C ALA A 289 -6.90 9.99 -17.72
N SER A 290 -6.45 11.16 -17.22
CA SER A 290 -7.32 12.03 -16.41
C SER A 290 -8.53 12.53 -17.21
N ASP A 291 -9.53 13.02 -16.53
CA ASP A 291 -10.76 13.60 -17.09
C ASP A 291 -10.48 14.75 -18.11
N ALA A 292 -9.36 15.43 -17.94
CA ALA A 292 -8.88 16.46 -18.85
C ALA A 292 -8.13 15.90 -20.09
N SER A 293 -7.91 14.59 -20.19
CA SER A 293 -7.18 13.95 -21.29
C SER A 293 -8.04 13.74 -22.53
N PRO A 294 -7.43 13.74 -23.72
CA PRO A 294 -8.14 13.35 -24.97
C PRO A 294 -8.65 11.92 -24.94
N LEU A 295 -7.91 10.99 -24.31
CA LEU A 295 -8.30 9.59 -24.19
C LEU A 295 -9.61 9.46 -23.37
N PHE A 296 -9.67 10.07 -22.19
CA PHE A 296 -10.88 10.02 -21.35
C PHE A 296 -12.11 10.54 -22.11
N ARG A 297 -11.99 11.70 -22.76
CA ARG A 297 -13.07 12.27 -23.57
C ARG A 297 -13.50 11.34 -24.70
N GLN A 298 -12.55 10.74 -25.42
CA GLN A 298 -12.86 9.78 -26.48
C GLN A 298 -13.61 8.55 -25.95
N LEU A 299 -13.22 8.04 -24.80
CA LEU A 299 -13.89 6.89 -24.17
C LEU A 299 -15.31 7.25 -23.73
N MET A 300 -15.50 8.43 -23.14
CA MET A 300 -16.84 8.94 -22.76
C MET A 300 -17.73 9.19 -23.98
N ASP A 301 -17.23 9.85 -25.02
CA ASP A 301 -18.00 10.15 -26.25
C ASP A 301 -18.46 8.87 -26.97
N ARG A 302 -17.72 7.76 -26.81
CA ARG A 302 -18.07 6.44 -27.35
C ARG A 302 -18.89 5.59 -26.36
N ASP A 303 -19.21 6.12 -25.19
CA ASP A 303 -19.93 5.40 -24.15
C ASP A 303 -19.24 4.07 -23.77
N LEU A 304 -17.91 4.10 -23.65
CA LEU A 304 -17.07 2.95 -23.34
C LEU A 304 -16.71 2.86 -21.86
N ILE A 305 -16.75 3.95 -21.13
CA ILE A 305 -16.48 3.98 -19.68
C ILE A 305 -17.57 4.76 -18.94
N ASN A 306 -17.64 4.52 -17.65
CA ASN A 306 -18.40 5.31 -16.70
C ASN A 306 -17.39 6.19 -15.92
N GLU A 307 -17.63 7.51 -15.91
CA GLU A 307 -16.74 8.48 -15.24
C GLU A 307 -16.46 8.11 -13.78
N SER A 308 -17.47 7.62 -13.06
CA SER A 308 -17.34 7.29 -11.64
C SER A 308 -16.58 5.99 -11.36
N SER A 309 -16.40 5.12 -12.34
CA SER A 309 -15.72 3.83 -12.17
C SER A 309 -14.35 3.75 -12.84
N PHE A 310 -14.08 4.63 -13.84
CA PHE A 310 -12.79 4.63 -14.53
C PHE A 310 -11.70 5.20 -13.65
N SER A 311 -10.64 4.43 -13.45
CA SER A 311 -9.48 4.82 -12.65
C SER A 311 -8.18 4.31 -13.25
N TYR A 312 -7.07 4.89 -12.81
CA TYR A 312 -5.72 4.48 -13.18
C TYR A 312 -4.80 4.60 -11.98
N GLU A 313 -3.80 3.72 -11.92
CA GLU A 313 -2.87 3.63 -10.81
C GLU A 313 -1.50 3.13 -11.28
N TYR A 314 -0.45 3.66 -10.69
CA TYR A 314 0.88 3.05 -10.71
C TYR A 314 1.06 2.23 -9.44
N PHE A 315 0.91 0.93 -9.57
CA PHE A 315 1.00 -0.02 -8.47
C PHE A 315 2.39 -0.64 -8.43
N GLU A 316 3.19 -0.26 -7.42
CA GLU A 316 4.59 -0.64 -7.32
C GLU A 316 5.00 -1.00 -5.89
N GLY A 317 6.00 -1.87 -5.80
CA GLY A 317 6.57 -2.31 -4.53
C GLY A 317 7.84 -3.14 -4.73
N SER A 318 8.20 -3.90 -3.70
CA SER A 318 9.39 -4.75 -3.70
C SER A 318 9.25 -5.89 -4.70
N GLY A 319 9.99 -5.83 -5.79
CA GLY A 319 10.03 -6.88 -6.82
C GLY A 319 8.87 -6.86 -7.83
N PHE A 320 7.98 -5.90 -7.76
CA PHE A 320 6.88 -5.75 -8.72
C PHE A 320 6.61 -4.30 -9.07
N ALA A 321 6.11 -4.08 -10.28
CA ALA A 321 5.46 -2.83 -10.67
C ALA A 321 4.58 -3.03 -11.90
N THR A 322 3.44 -2.37 -11.91
CA THR A 322 2.48 -2.40 -13.00
C THR A 322 1.71 -1.10 -13.06
N VAL A 323 1.41 -0.67 -14.28
CA VAL A 323 0.43 0.39 -14.53
C VAL A 323 -0.93 -0.29 -14.71
N MET A 324 -1.95 0.21 -14.04
CA MET A 324 -3.30 -0.34 -14.09
C MET A 324 -4.32 0.71 -14.51
N PHE A 325 -5.27 0.29 -15.34
CA PHE A 325 -6.49 1.02 -15.67
C PHE A 325 -7.67 0.11 -15.36
N SER A 326 -8.66 0.59 -14.64
CA SER A 326 -9.81 -0.21 -14.21
C SER A 326 -11.13 0.54 -14.41
N GLY A 327 -12.23 -0.20 -14.42
CA GLY A 327 -13.55 0.35 -14.51
C GLY A 327 -14.59 -0.63 -15.03
N GLU A 328 -15.78 -0.08 -15.32
CA GLU A 328 -16.87 -0.79 -16.00
C GLU A 328 -16.92 -0.37 -17.48
N SER A 329 -17.16 -1.32 -18.36
CA SER A 329 -17.26 -1.06 -19.80
C SER A 329 -18.16 -2.09 -20.49
N LYS A 330 -18.97 -1.63 -21.43
CA LYS A 330 -19.68 -2.54 -22.35
C LYS A 330 -18.75 -3.26 -23.33
N ASP A 331 -17.54 -2.72 -23.55
CA ASP A 331 -16.51 -3.28 -24.43
C ASP A 331 -15.11 -3.01 -23.85
N PRO A 332 -14.63 -3.84 -22.88
CA PRO A 332 -13.29 -3.73 -22.29
C PRO A 332 -12.15 -3.80 -23.32
N HIS A 333 -12.32 -4.56 -24.40
CA HIS A 333 -11.32 -4.66 -25.46
C HIS A 333 -11.14 -3.34 -26.21
N ALA A 334 -12.24 -2.63 -26.49
CA ALA A 334 -12.18 -1.32 -27.12
C ALA A 334 -11.53 -0.26 -26.21
N VAL A 335 -11.68 -0.37 -24.88
CA VAL A 335 -10.97 0.49 -23.91
C VAL A 335 -9.47 0.21 -23.93
N ALA A 336 -9.07 -1.05 -23.84
CA ALA A 336 -7.65 -1.45 -23.88
C ALA A 336 -6.99 -1.00 -25.20
N GLU A 337 -7.68 -1.18 -26.33
CA GLU A 337 -7.18 -0.72 -27.63
C GLU A 337 -7.03 0.80 -27.70
N ALA A 338 -7.95 1.57 -27.12
CA ALA A 338 -7.86 3.02 -27.08
C ALA A 338 -6.65 3.50 -26.24
N ILE A 339 -6.40 2.87 -25.08
CA ILE A 339 -5.22 3.16 -24.25
C ILE A 339 -3.92 2.86 -25.02
N LEU A 340 -3.83 1.71 -25.67
CA LEU A 340 -2.67 1.34 -26.50
C LEU A 340 -2.44 2.35 -27.62
N LYS A 341 -3.48 2.76 -28.34
CA LYS A 341 -3.40 3.74 -29.44
C LYS A 341 -2.95 5.12 -28.94
N GLU A 342 -3.43 5.56 -27.78
CA GLU A 342 -3.03 6.84 -27.22
C GLU A 342 -1.56 6.82 -26.76
N ALA A 343 -1.12 5.75 -26.11
CA ALA A 343 0.28 5.57 -25.76
C ALA A 343 1.20 5.58 -26.99
N GLU A 344 0.79 4.90 -28.07
CA GLU A 344 1.53 4.88 -29.33
C GLU A 344 1.52 6.25 -30.02
N ARG A 345 0.41 6.99 -29.94
CA ARG A 345 0.34 8.36 -30.42
C ARG A 345 1.36 9.25 -29.70
N TYR A 346 1.45 9.14 -28.37
CA TYR A 346 2.43 9.92 -27.59
C TYR A 346 3.88 9.55 -27.93
N ARG A 347 4.17 8.26 -28.21
CA ARG A 347 5.50 7.87 -28.68
C ARG A 347 5.87 8.50 -30.02
N ARG A 348 4.93 8.50 -30.97
CA ARG A 348 5.17 8.99 -32.35
C ARG A 348 5.20 10.51 -32.44
N GLU A 349 4.31 11.19 -31.73
CA GLU A 349 4.08 12.63 -31.86
C GLU A 349 4.69 13.43 -30.69
N GLY A 350 5.11 12.73 -29.62
CA GLY A 350 5.54 13.32 -28.36
C GLY A 350 4.37 13.64 -27.43
N ILE A 351 4.64 13.68 -26.15
CA ILE A 351 3.69 14.12 -25.13
C ILE A 351 3.53 15.65 -25.24
N PRO A 352 2.30 16.19 -25.37
CA PRO A 352 2.11 17.64 -25.47
C PRO A 352 2.58 18.35 -24.21
N LYS A 353 3.48 19.32 -24.33
CA LYS A 353 4.05 20.05 -23.18
C LYS A 353 2.98 20.68 -22.28
N GLU A 354 1.92 21.25 -22.87
CA GLU A 354 0.83 21.86 -22.12
C GLU A 354 0.04 20.84 -21.28
N ALA A 355 -0.16 19.62 -21.82
CA ALA A 355 -0.80 18.54 -21.09
C ALA A 355 0.06 18.08 -19.91
N PHE A 356 1.36 17.85 -20.14
CA PHE A 356 2.33 17.53 -19.09
C PHE A 356 2.33 18.58 -17.97
N GLU A 357 2.45 19.87 -18.30
CA GLU A 357 2.50 20.96 -17.31
C GLU A 357 1.19 21.08 -16.53
N ARG A 358 0.04 20.81 -17.18
CA ARG A 358 -1.26 20.79 -16.51
C ARG A 358 -1.34 19.64 -15.49
N SER A 359 -1.04 18.42 -15.94
CA SER A 359 -1.10 17.21 -15.10
C SER A 359 -0.13 17.29 -13.92
N LYS A 360 1.09 17.75 -14.14
CA LYS A 360 2.07 17.97 -13.06
C LYS A 360 1.54 18.95 -12.01
N ARG A 361 0.92 20.07 -12.42
CA ARG A 361 0.33 21.04 -11.48
C ARG A 361 -0.88 20.49 -10.76
N ALA A 362 -1.73 19.69 -11.41
CA ALA A 362 -2.88 19.05 -10.80
C ALA A 362 -2.46 18.11 -9.68
N LEU A 363 -1.60 17.14 -9.97
CA LEU A 363 -1.09 16.19 -8.97
C LEU A 363 -0.31 16.88 -7.84
N TYR A 364 0.53 17.86 -8.17
CA TYR A 364 1.22 18.64 -7.13
C TYR A 364 0.22 19.33 -6.20
N GLY A 365 -0.84 19.92 -6.76
CA GLY A 365 -1.90 20.57 -5.99
C GLY A 365 -2.67 19.58 -5.10
N GLU A 366 -2.94 18.38 -5.58
CA GLU A 366 -3.58 17.29 -4.83
C GLU A 366 -2.71 16.84 -3.66
N ILE A 367 -1.41 16.59 -3.89
CA ILE A 367 -0.46 16.18 -2.86
C ILE A 367 -0.35 17.24 -1.77
N VAL A 368 -0.21 18.52 -2.16
CA VAL A 368 -0.15 19.65 -1.19
C VAL A 368 -1.47 19.78 -0.43
N SER A 369 -2.61 19.58 -1.10
CA SER A 369 -3.93 19.57 -0.46
C SER A 369 -4.07 18.42 0.56
N ALA A 370 -3.51 17.26 0.27
CA ALA A 370 -3.52 16.11 1.17
C ALA A 370 -2.78 16.39 2.51
N LEU A 371 -1.83 17.33 2.53
CA LEU A 371 -1.18 17.80 3.76
C LEU A 371 -2.12 18.59 4.71
N ASN A 372 -3.37 18.82 4.34
CA ASN A 372 -4.39 19.34 5.24
C ASN A 372 -5.07 18.25 6.09
N SER A 373 -4.95 17.00 5.71
CA SER A 373 -5.52 15.83 6.42
C SER A 373 -4.47 15.16 7.30
N THR A 374 -4.73 15.04 8.59
CA THR A 374 -3.86 14.33 9.53
C THR A 374 -3.71 12.86 9.18
N ALA A 375 -4.79 12.23 8.69
CA ALA A 375 -4.77 10.85 8.22
C ALA A 375 -3.88 10.69 6.98
N SER A 376 -4.03 11.57 5.98
CA SER A 376 -3.20 11.53 4.75
C SER A 376 -1.72 11.74 5.04
N ILE A 377 -1.40 12.68 5.95
CA ILE A 377 -0.02 12.93 6.37
C ILE A 377 0.57 11.68 7.04
N ALA A 378 -0.09 11.14 8.06
CA ALA A 378 0.46 10.03 8.83
C ALA A 378 0.59 8.75 7.98
N ASN A 379 -0.41 8.42 7.15
CA ASN A 379 -0.33 7.32 6.20
C ASN A 379 0.78 7.52 5.16
N GLY A 380 0.91 8.74 4.62
CA GLY A 380 1.98 9.09 3.68
C GLY A 380 3.36 8.91 4.30
N LEU A 381 3.57 9.39 5.53
CA LEU A 381 4.84 9.24 6.25
C LEU A 381 5.20 7.76 6.46
N VAL A 382 4.25 6.93 6.92
CA VAL A 382 4.48 5.49 7.14
C VAL A 382 4.77 4.78 5.82
N ASN A 383 3.96 5.00 4.79
CA ASN A 383 4.12 4.35 3.49
C ASN A 383 5.48 4.69 2.85
N MET A 384 5.83 5.98 2.82
CA MET A 384 7.13 6.40 2.27
C MET A 384 8.30 5.83 3.07
N HIS A 385 8.24 5.90 4.40
CA HIS A 385 9.31 5.38 5.25
C HIS A 385 9.52 3.87 5.09
N LEU A 386 8.43 3.07 5.09
CA LEU A 386 8.52 1.62 4.93
C LEU A 386 9.01 1.19 3.53
N LYS A 387 8.81 2.04 2.52
CA LYS A 387 9.39 1.88 1.17
C LYS A 387 10.82 2.41 1.05
N GLY A 388 11.41 2.92 2.13
CA GLY A 388 12.75 3.52 2.12
C GLY A 388 12.82 4.87 1.42
N ARG A 389 11.71 5.60 1.37
CA ARG A 389 11.54 6.92 0.75
C ARG A 389 11.20 7.98 1.78
N GLU A 390 11.25 9.26 1.36
CA GLU A 390 10.94 10.39 2.20
C GLU A 390 9.86 11.27 1.54
N LEU A 391 8.83 11.65 2.33
CA LEU A 391 7.63 12.34 1.85
C LEU A 391 7.94 13.67 1.12
N PHE A 392 8.76 14.53 1.72
CA PHE A 392 9.07 15.82 1.11
C PHE A 392 10.03 15.71 -0.07
N THR A 393 10.91 14.71 -0.09
CA THR A 393 11.75 14.39 -1.25
C THR A 393 10.88 13.96 -2.45
N TYR A 394 9.81 13.20 -2.21
CA TYR A 394 8.84 12.86 -3.25
C TYR A 394 8.11 14.11 -3.77
N ILE A 395 7.62 14.99 -2.88
CA ILE A 395 6.94 16.25 -3.25
C ILE A 395 7.87 17.16 -4.05
N ASP A 396 9.12 17.33 -3.59
CA ASP A 396 10.14 18.12 -4.29
C ASP A 396 10.45 17.51 -5.68
N SER A 397 10.54 16.18 -5.77
CA SER A 397 10.75 15.48 -7.05
C SER A 397 9.61 15.71 -8.02
N MET A 398 8.35 15.69 -7.55
CA MET A 398 7.17 16.00 -8.37
C MET A 398 7.24 17.43 -8.93
N ALA A 399 7.61 18.41 -8.10
CA ALA A 399 7.75 19.82 -8.53
C ALA A 399 8.83 20.00 -9.61
N ASP A 400 9.93 19.23 -9.53
CA ASP A 400 11.10 19.35 -10.40
C ASP A 400 11.07 18.43 -11.63
N LEU A 401 9.97 17.68 -11.86
CA LEU A 401 9.84 16.79 -13.01
C LEU A 401 9.96 17.51 -14.35
N THR A 402 10.60 16.85 -15.29
CA THR A 402 10.74 17.29 -16.69
C THR A 402 9.92 16.39 -17.62
N LEU A 403 9.61 16.90 -18.81
CA LEU A 403 8.91 16.13 -19.85
C LEU A 403 9.74 14.89 -20.28
N GLU A 404 11.07 14.98 -20.22
CA GLU A 404 11.97 13.86 -20.54
C GLU A 404 11.82 12.70 -19.55
N ASP A 405 11.65 12.99 -18.24
CA ASP A 405 11.40 11.97 -17.22
C ASP A 405 10.13 11.17 -17.53
N VAL A 406 9.05 11.87 -17.88
CA VAL A 406 7.75 11.26 -18.21
C VAL A 406 7.82 10.47 -19.51
N THR A 407 8.51 11.00 -20.54
CA THR A 407 8.70 10.31 -21.82
C THR A 407 9.48 9.00 -21.64
N ARG A 408 10.49 9.00 -20.79
CA ARG A 408 11.26 7.80 -20.46
C ARG A 408 10.40 6.70 -19.86
N GLN A 409 9.44 7.04 -18.97
CA GLN A 409 8.51 6.07 -18.39
C GLN A 409 7.55 5.49 -19.45
N LEU A 410 7.04 6.33 -20.36
CA LEU A 410 6.21 5.87 -21.48
C LEU A 410 6.92 4.83 -22.35
N GLU A 411 8.18 5.12 -22.72
CA GLU A 411 8.98 4.22 -23.55
C GLU A 411 9.31 2.91 -22.84
N LYS A 412 9.59 2.97 -21.54
CA LYS A 412 9.97 1.81 -20.73
C LYS A 412 8.80 0.86 -20.49
N VAL A 413 7.64 1.37 -20.09
CA VAL A 413 6.57 0.55 -19.50
C VAL A 413 5.46 0.19 -20.48
N PHE A 414 4.99 1.10 -21.31
CA PHE A 414 3.81 0.91 -22.15
C PHE A 414 4.09 0.05 -23.39
N GLN A 415 4.48 -1.20 -23.20
CA GLN A 415 4.76 -2.16 -24.28
C GLN A 415 3.62 -3.18 -24.38
N LYS A 416 3.03 -3.31 -25.59
CA LYS A 416 1.87 -4.19 -25.83
C LYS A 416 2.14 -5.64 -25.42
N GLU A 417 3.35 -6.12 -25.63
CA GLU A 417 3.77 -7.50 -25.35
C GLU A 417 3.79 -7.80 -23.83
N ARG A 418 3.75 -6.77 -23.00
CA ARG A 418 3.69 -6.87 -21.53
C ARG A 418 2.37 -6.36 -20.97
N SER A 419 1.33 -6.28 -21.79
CA SER A 419 -0.01 -5.87 -21.34
C SER A 419 -0.91 -7.07 -21.04
N VAL A 420 -1.75 -6.90 -20.05
CA VAL A 420 -2.77 -7.88 -19.63
C VAL A 420 -4.13 -7.19 -19.56
N LEU A 421 -5.16 -7.87 -20.06
CA LEU A 421 -6.56 -7.50 -19.86
C LEU A 421 -7.27 -8.59 -19.07
N SER A 422 -7.72 -8.26 -17.88
CA SER A 422 -8.61 -9.11 -17.05
C SER A 422 -10.03 -8.57 -17.11
N VAL A 423 -10.99 -9.45 -17.30
CA VAL A 423 -12.41 -9.07 -17.41
C VAL A 423 -13.28 -9.96 -16.51
N VAL A 424 -14.20 -9.34 -15.79
CA VAL A 424 -15.32 -10.01 -15.14
C VAL A 424 -16.57 -9.73 -15.95
N LEU A 425 -17.18 -10.81 -16.45
CA LEU A 425 -18.38 -10.77 -17.31
C LEU A 425 -19.65 -11.07 -16.49
N PRO A 426 -20.82 -10.51 -16.89
CA PRO A 426 -22.11 -10.96 -16.37
C PRO A 426 -22.30 -12.47 -16.56
N LEU A 427 -22.85 -13.14 -15.55
CA LEU A 427 -23.28 -14.54 -15.69
C LEU A 427 -24.32 -14.66 -16.80
N GLN A 428 -24.15 -15.65 -17.69
CA GLN A 428 -25.09 -15.93 -18.78
C GLN A 428 -26.30 -16.69 -18.25
#